data_c6da0e210a60bfa432332967607cc917
#
_entry.id   c6da0e210a60bfa432332967607cc917
#
_cell.length_a   1.000
_cell.length_b   1.000
_cell.length_c   1.000
_cell.angle_alpha   90.00
_cell.angle_beta   90.00
_cell.angle_gamma   90.00
#
_symmetry.space_group_name_H-M   'P 1'
#
loop_
_entity.id
_entity.type
_entity.pdbx_description
1 polymer ?
#
loop_
_entity_poly.entity_id
_entity_poly.type
_entity_poly.pdbx_seq_one_letter_code
_entity_poly.pdbx_strand_id
1 'polypeptide(L)'
;MGKLIDSQFDKSVADWFLTLRWGTVLCQILLFAAVRFLFAMEVSVLVLGLIAFEVASNLFFAWLIREKKQVPGPLFTGVMFLDIILLTALLALTGGAMNPFTFLYLVHVVVGAILLPGVMAWSLAAFSSACYSVFFWPGLKTLPIVDQSICHTVDISPELRLHLQGMWVAFVITTFFVVFFVTRIQQALVARRETRAQLREEQFKNERLASLAALSAGAVHEFATPLSTIAVAAGETVSRDESRQQ
;
A
#
# COMPACT_ATOMS: atom_id res chain seq x y z
N MET A 1 14.67 -0.82 15.04
CA MET A 1 13.56 -1.77 15.24
C MET A 1 12.28 -1.07 15.75
N GLY A 2 12.35 -0.05 16.60
CA GLY A 2 11.17 0.65 17.15
C GLY A 2 10.31 1.44 16.14
N LYS A 3 10.87 1.98 15.06
CA LYS A 3 10.14 2.73 14.02
C LYS A 3 9.23 1.88 13.10
N LEU A 4 9.40 0.55 13.10
CA LEU A 4 8.59 -0.37 12.27
C LEU A 4 7.25 -0.74 12.93
N ILE A 5 7.14 -0.57 14.25
CA ILE A 5 5.93 -0.90 15.02
C ILE A 5 4.94 0.28 15.04
N ASP A 6 5.42 1.48 14.75
CA ASP A 6 4.66 2.73 14.84
C ASP A 6 4.08 3.20 13.49
N SER A 7 4.13 2.36 12.44
CA SER A 7 3.49 2.65 11.17
C SER A 7 1.98 2.59 11.35
N GLN A 8 1.33 3.74 11.23
CA GLN A 8 -0.12 3.86 11.23
C GLN A 8 -0.57 4.08 9.77
N PHE A 9 -1.58 3.34 9.36
CA PHE A 9 -2.16 3.48 8.03
C PHE A 9 -3.42 4.33 8.10
N ASP A 10 -3.56 5.25 7.16
CA ASP A 10 -4.78 6.02 7.01
C ASP A 10 -5.97 5.10 6.73
N LYS A 11 -7.13 5.46 7.27
CA LYS A 11 -8.36 4.71 7.07
C LYS A 11 -8.67 4.48 5.57
N SER A 12 -8.38 5.47 4.73
CA SER A 12 -8.57 5.34 3.28
C SER A 12 -7.79 4.18 2.64
N VAL A 13 -6.58 3.92 3.13
CA VAL A 13 -5.75 2.79 2.68
C VAL A 13 -6.35 1.47 3.14
N ALA A 14 -6.82 1.42 4.39
CA ALA A 14 -7.46 0.22 4.95
C ALA A 14 -8.81 -0.09 4.26
N ASP A 15 -9.62 0.93 3.94
CA ASP A 15 -10.87 0.78 3.22
C ASP A 15 -10.62 0.29 1.77
N TRP A 16 -9.59 0.81 1.10
CA TRP A 16 -9.18 0.33 -0.21
C TRP A 16 -8.72 -1.14 -0.17
N PHE A 17 -7.90 -1.50 0.82
CA PHE A 17 -7.47 -2.88 1.02
C PHE A 17 -8.65 -3.81 1.31
N LEU A 18 -9.60 -3.38 2.13
CA LEU A 18 -10.82 -4.14 2.41
C LEU A 18 -11.65 -4.37 1.13
N THR A 19 -11.72 -3.36 0.25
CA THR A 19 -12.40 -3.49 -1.05
C THR A 19 -11.74 -4.55 -1.93
N LEU A 20 -10.40 -4.59 -1.95
CA LEU A 20 -9.65 -5.66 -2.66
C LEU A 20 -9.97 -7.04 -2.10
N ARG A 21 -10.01 -7.20 -0.78
CA ARG A 21 -10.36 -8.47 -0.12
C ARG A 21 -11.79 -8.92 -0.46
N TRP A 22 -12.76 -8.00 -0.54
CA TRP A 22 -14.10 -8.32 -1.02
C TRP A 22 -14.10 -8.75 -2.49
N GLY A 23 -13.22 -8.16 -3.30
CA GLY A 23 -13.01 -8.57 -4.69
C GLY A 23 -12.48 -10.01 -4.80
N THR A 24 -11.53 -10.42 -3.93
CA THR A 24 -11.03 -11.80 -3.89
C THR A 24 -12.11 -12.79 -3.47
N VAL A 25 -12.89 -12.49 -2.44
CA VAL A 25 -14.03 -13.32 -2.01
C VAL A 25 -15.06 -13.48 -3.14
N LEU A 26 -15.40 -12.39 -3.82
CA LEU A 26 -16.34 -12.45 -4.96
C LEU A 26 -15.78 -13.35 -6.07
N CYS A 27 -14.51 -13.20 -6.41
CA CYS A 27 -13.85 -14.02 -7.42
C CYS A 27 -13.87 -15.51 -7.03
N GLN A 28 -13.60 -15.84 -5.78
CA GLN A 28 -13.65 -17.22 -5.26
C GLN A 28 -15.07 -17.80 -5.34
N ILE A 29 -16.10 -17.03 -4.96
CA ILE A 29 -17.50 -17.46 -5.04
C ILE A 29 -17.89 -17.71 -6.50
N LEU A 30 -17.53 -16.82 -7.42
CA LEU A 30 -17.80 -16.98 -8.85
C LEU A 30 -17.08 -18.22 -9.42
N LEU A 31 -15.82 -18.42 -9.04
CA LEU A 31 -15.06 -19.59 -9.44
C LEU A 31 -15.67 -20.88 -8.90
N PHE A 32 -16.04 -20.89 -7.62
CA PHE A 32 -16.75 -22.02 -7.00
C PHE A 32 -18.05 -22.34 -7.76
N ALA A 33 -18.84 -21.31 -8.06
CA ALA A 33 -20.08 -21.46 -8.82
C ALA A 33 -19.82 -22.02 -10.23
N ALA A 34 -18.79 -21.50 -10.92
CA ALA A 34 -18.39 -21.99 -12.23
C ALA A 34 -17.99 -23.47 -12.20
N VAL A 35 -17.15 -23.89 -11.24
CA VAL A 35 -16.71 -25.28 -11.09
C VAL A 35 -17.89 -26.19 -10.79
N ARG A 36 -18.83 -25.77 -9.92
CA ARG A 36 -19.98 -26.57 -9.50
C ARG A 36 -21.05 -26.68 -10.59
N PHE A 37 -21.36 -25.57 -11.29
CA PHE A 37 -22.50 -25.50 -12.21
C PHE A 37 -22.11 -25.70 -13.67
N LEU A 38 -20.94 -25.22 -14.13
CA LEU A 38 -20.49 -25.38 -15.52
C LEU A 38 -19.78 -26.72 -15.73
N PHE A 39 -18.91 -27.10 -14.78
CA PHE A 39 -18.10 -28.31 -14.90
C PHE A 39 -18.68 -29.51 -14.16
N ALA A 40 -19.79 -29.30 -13.40
CA ALA A 40 -20.46 -30.35 -12.61
C ALA A 40 -19.51 -31.13 -11.68
N MET A 41 -18.41 -30.51 -11.26
CA MET A 41 -17.43 -31.15 -10.36
C MET A 41 -17.90 -31.02 -8.90
N GLU A 42 -17.65 -32.05 -8.11
CA GLU A 42 -17.86 -31.99 -6.67
C GLU A 42 -16.73 -31.18 -6.02
N VAL A 43 -17.13 -30.18 -5.24
CA VAL A 43 -16.18 -29.34 -4.49
C VAL A 43 -16.35 -29.67 -3.00
N SER A 44 -15.23 -29.87 -2.33
CA SER A 44 -15.21 -30.17 -0.90
C SER A 44 -15.92 -29.10 -0.08
N VAL A 45 -16.71 -29.51 0.90
CA VAL A 45 -17.37 -28.63 1.89
C VAL A 45 -16.35 -27.75 2.64
N LEU A 46 -15.10 -28.21 2.78
CA LEU A 46 -14.02 -27.45 3.40
C LEU A 46 -13.70 -26.15 2.62
N VAL A 47 -13.84 -26.16 1.30
CA VAL A 47 -13.65 -24.95 0.47
C VAL A 47 -14.69 -23.89 0.83
N LEU A 48 -15.96 -24.29 1.00
CA LEU A 48 -17.01 -23.37 1.46
C LEU A 48 -16.71 -22.84 2.87
N GLY A 49 -16.21 -23.71 3.76
CA GLY A 49 -15.77 -23.31 5.10
C GLY A 49 -14.66 -22.24 5.08
N LEU A 50 -13.68 -22.40 4.19
CA LEU A 50 -12.60 -21.41 4.01
C LEU A 50 -13.13 -20.07 3.47
N ILE A 51 -13.99 -20.09 2.46
CA ILE A 51 -14.62 -18.87 1.93
C ILE A 51 -15.47 -18.19 3.02
N ALA A 52 -16.23 -18.94 3.79
CA ALA A 52 -17.01 -18.40 4.90
C ALA A 52 -16.11 -17.78 5.98
N PHE A 53 -14.97 -18.40 6.28
CA PHE A 53 -14.00 -17.85 7.22
C PHE A 53 -13.35 -16.57 6.68
N GLU A 54 -13.05 -16.49 5.39
CA GLU A 54 -12.53 -15.28 4.76
C GLU A 54 -13.54 -14.13 4.81
N VAL A 55 -14.84 -14.41 4.54
CA VAL A 55 -15.93 -13.45 4.72
C VAL A 55 -16.02 -12.97 6.17
N ALA A 56 -15.98 -13.90 7.13
CA ALA A 56 -16.01 -13.55 8.56
C ALA A 56 -14.81 -12.70 8.97
N SER A 57 -13.61 -13.03 8.47
CA SER A 57 -12.39 -12.24 8.67
C SER A 57 -12.51 -10.83 8.07
N ASN A 58 -13.14 -10.68 6.90
CA ASN A 58 -13.40 -9.38 6.29
C ASN A 58 -14.36 -8.53 7.11
N LEU A 59 -15.47 -9.13 7.58
CA LEU A 59 -16.45 -8.46 8.44
C LEU A 59 -15.81 -8.04 9.78
N PHE A 60 -15.00 -8.93 10.37
CA PHE A 60 -14.31 -8.64 11.62
C PHE A 60 -13.29 -7.49 11.44
N PHE A 61 -12.50 -7.50 10.36
CA PHE A 61 -11.57 -6.42 10.07
C PHE A 61 -12.31 -5.10 9.79
N ALA A 62 -13.40 -5.12 9.01
CA ALA A 62 -14.26 -3.97 8.77
C ALA A 62 -14.82 -3.38 10.08
N TRP A 63 -15.30 -4.26 10.97
CA TRP A 63 -15.80 -3.85 12.30
C TRP A 63 -14.69 -3.21 13.14
N LEU A 64 -13.48 -3.80 13.12
CA LEU A 64 -12.35 -3.34 13.92
C LEU A 64 -11.83 -1.96 13.48
N ILE A 65 -11.92 -1.63 12.17
CA ILE A 65 -11.45 -0.35 11.63
C ILE A 65 -12.54 0.73 11.58
N ARG A 66 -13.80 0.36 11.82
CA ARG A 66 -14.98 1.24 11.62
C ARG A 66 -14.84 2.59 12.28
N GLU A 67 -14.39 2.62 13.53
CA GLU A 67 -14.28 3.85 14.34
C GLU A 67 -12.87 4.43 14.40
N LYS A 68 -11.91 3.74 13.80
CA LYS A 68 -10.50 4.16 13.83
C LYS A 68 -10.19 5.10 12.68
N LYS A 69 -9.56 6.23 12.98
CA LYS A 69 -9.00 7.13 11.95
C LYS A 69 -7.71 6.58 11.35
N GLN A 70 -6.97 5.80 12.14
CA GLN A 70 -5.71 5.18 11.77
C GLN A 70 -5.69 3.72 12.21
N VAL A 71 -5.18 2.85 11.36
CA VAL A 71 -5.08 1.41 11.61
C VAL A 71 -3.66 1.05 12.02
N PRO A 72 -3.46 0.32 13.13
CA PRO A 72 -2.14 -0.11 13.55
C PRO A 72 -1.45 -0.98 12.48
N GLY A 73 -0.20 -0.68 12.15
CA GLY A 73 0.58 -1.42 11.16
C GLY A 73 0.66 -2.92 11.42
N PRO A 74 0.88 -3.39 12.65
CA PRO A 74 0.91 -4.82 12.96
C PRO A 74 -0.40 -5.55 12.65
N LEU A 75 -1.54 -4.90 12.90
CA LEU A 75 -2.85 -5.47 12.57
C LEU A 75 -3.01 -5.64 11.05
N PHE A 76 -2.67 -4.57 10.30
CA PHE A 76 -2.75 -4.57 8.86
C PHE A 76 -1.85 -5.65 8.24
N THR A 77 -0.60 -5.72 8.70
CA THR A 77 0.35 -6.76 8.29
C THR A 77 -0.13 -8.16 8.63
N GLY A 78 -0.66 -8.36 9.84
CA GLY A 78 -1.20 -9.65 10.29
C GLY A 78 -2.34 -10.16 9.39
N VAL A 79 -3.24 -9.27 8.95
CA VAL A 79 -4.32 -9.61 8.02
C VAL A 79 -3.75 -10.06 6.66
N MET A 80 -2.71 -9.40 6.14
CA MET A 80 -2.08 -9.81 4.89
C MET A 80 -1.41 -11.19 4.97
N PHE A 81 -0.77 -11.51 6.08
CA PHE A 81 -0.24 -12.86 6.32
C PHE A 81 -1.35 -13.90 6.41
N LEU A 82 -2.46 -13.57 7.09
CA LEU A 82 -3.63 -14.43 7.16
C LEU A 82 -4.20 -14.74 5.77
N ASP A 83 -4.28 -13.73 4.89
CA ASP A 83 -4.76 -13.92 3.52
C ASP A 83 -3.90 -14.91 2.73
N ILE A 84 -2.57 -14.87 2.91
CA ILE A 84 -1.67 -15.85 2.29
C ILE A 84 -1.91 -17.26 2.85
N ILE A 85 -2.14 -17.39 4.15
CA ILE A 85 -2.45 -18.69 4.78
C ILE A 85 -3.77 -19.25 4.22
N LEU A 86 -4.80 -18.41 4.14
CA LEU A 86 -6.11 -18.81 3.59
C LEU A 86 -6.00 -19.21 2.11
N LEU A 87 -5.27 -18.42 1.32
CA LEU A 87 -5.00 -18.78 -0.07
C LEU A 87 -4.25 -20.12 -0.16
N THR A 88 -3.24 -20.34 0.70
CA THR A 88 -2.49 -21.60 0.73
C THR A 88 -3.41 -22.79 1.05
N ALA A 89 -4.29 -22.64 2.05
CA ALA A 89 -5.25 -23.66 2.42
C ALA A 89 -6.26 -23.95 1.29
N LEU A 90 -6.76 -22.88 0.64
CA LEU A 90 -7.66 -23.01 -0.50
C LEU A 90 -6.99 -23.75 -1.67
N LEU A 91 -5.77 -23.37 -2.02
CA LEU A 91 -5.01 -24.04 -3.08
C LEU A 91 -4.70 -25.50 -2.74
N ALA A 92 -4.36 -25.80 -1.48
CA ALA A 92 -4.13 -27.18 -1.03
C ALA A 92 -5.36 -28.08 -1.23
N LEU A 93 -6.58 -27.55 -1.04
CA LEU A 93 -7.84 -28.27 -1.26
C LEU A 93 -8.26 -28.34 -2.73
N THR A 94 -7.66 -27.54 -3.61
CA THR A 94 -8.11 -27.38 -5.00
C THR A 94 -7.06 -27.74 -6.03
N GLY A 95 -6.07 -28.56 -5.67
CA GLY A 95 -5.08 -29.11 -6.61
C GLY A 95 -3.62 -28.71 -6.33
N GLY A 96 -3.36 -27.93 -5.27
CA GLY A 96 -2.01 -27.59 -4.81
C GLY A 96 -1.17 -26.90 -5.88
N ALA A 97 0.03 -27.45 -6.15
CA ALA A 97 0.96 -26.89 -7.14
C ALA A 97 0.44 -26.91 -8.59
N MET A 98 -0.53 -27.78 -8.90
CA MET A 98 -1.13 -27.87 -10.24
C MET A 98 -2.25 -26.85 -10.45
N ASN A 99 -2.70 -26.18 -9.38
CA ASN A 99 -3.75 -25.19 -9.48
C ASN A 99 -3.23 -23.93 -10.22
N PRO A 100 -3.86 -23.50 -11.33
CA PRO A 100 -3.42 -22.32 -12.07
C PRO A 100 -3.51 -21.03 -11.24
N PHE A 101 -4.31 -21.02 -10.18
CA PHE A 101 -4.47 -19.84 -9.31
C PHE A 101 -3.30 -19.63 -8.32
N THR A 102 -2.25 -20.44 -8.36
CA THR A 102 -1.01 -20.21 -7.61
C THR A 102 -0.39 -18.84 -7.91
N PHE A 103 -0.64 -18.24 -9.08
CA PHE A 103 -0.19 -16.88 -9.39
C PHE A 103 -0.81 -15.80 -8.47
N LEU A 104 -1.93 -16.08 -7.78
CA LEU A 104 -2.55 -15.13 -6.84
C LEU A 104 -1.62 -14.78 -5.68
N TYR A 105 -0.68 -15.63 -5.32
CA TYR A 105 0.37 -15.24 -4.38
C TYR A 105 1.11 -13.97 -4.83
N LEU A 106 1.37 -13.85 -6.13
CA LEU A 106 2.05 -12.66 -6.67
C LEU A 106 1.21 -11.40 -6.47
N VAL A 107 -0.11 -11.50 -6.60
CA VAL A 107 -1.03 -10.38 -6.35
C VAL A 107 -0.90 -9.89 -4.90
N HIS A 108 -0.89 -10.81 -3.92
CA HIS A 108 -0.71 -10.46 -2.50
C HIS A 108 0.66 -9.83 -2.24
N VAL A 109 1.71 -10.35 -2.89
CA VAL A 109 3.07 -9.78 -2.80
C VAL A 109 3.13 -8.37 -3.38
N VAL A 110 2.51 -8.13 -4.54
CA VAL A 110 2.45 -6.79 -5.16
C VAL A 110 1.73 -5.80 -4.25
N VAL A 111 0.55 -6.19 -3.75
CA VAL A 111 -0.23 -5.36 -2.82
C VAL A 111 0.57 -5.08 -1.55
N GLY A 112 1.23 -6.10 -0.98
CA GLY A 112 2.11 -5.95 0.16
C GLY A 112 3.30 -5.04 -0.12
N ALA A 113 3.94 -5.18 -1.28
CA ALA A 113 5.05 -4.32 -1.68
C ALA A 113 4.62 -2.86 -1.84
N ILE A 114 3.37 -2.60 -2.25
CA ILE A 114 2.81 -1.24 -2.37
C ILE A 114 2.43 -0.65 -1.02
N LEU A 115 1.88 -1.44 -0.12
CA LEU A 115 1.26 -0.95 1.12
C LEU A 115 2.18 -1.03 2.33
N LEU A 116 3.06 -2.04 2.41
CA LEU A 116 3.89 -2.27 3.59
C LEU A 116 5.25 -1.58 3.49
N PRO A 117 5.87 -1.24 4.63
CA PRO A 117 7.28 -0.86 4.67
C PRO A 117 8.17 -1.95 4.08
N GLY A 118 9.29 -1.56 3.44
CA GLY A 118 10.13 -2.47 2.67
C GLY A 118 10.50 -3.79 3.38
N VAL A 119 10.84 -3.75 4.67
CA VAL A 119 11.18 -4.97 5.44
C VAL A 119 9.99 -5.92 5.55
N MET A 120 8.77 -5.38 5.79
CA MET A 120 7.55 -6.19 5.86
C MET A 120 7.14 -6.73 4.49
N ALA A 121 7.33 -5.96 3.42
CA ALA A 121 7.11 -6.42 2.05
C ALA A 121 8.02 -7.61 1.70
N TRP A 122 9.30 -7.55 2.08
CA TRP A 122 10.24 -8.65 1.90
C TRP A 122 9.87 -9.89 2.74
N SER A 123 9.43 -9.69 3.98
CA SER A 123 8.98 -10.81 4.82
C SER A 123 7.72 -11.48 4.25
N LEU A 124 6.78 -10.70 3.71
CA LEU A 124 5.59 -11.22 3.06
C LEU A 124 5.93 -12.02 1.80
N ALA A 125 6.87 -11.54 0.99
CA ALA A 125 7.37 -12.23 -0.20
C ALA A 125 8.04 -13.56 0.14
N ALA A 126 8.92 -13.56 1.15
CA ALA A 126 9.58 -14.76 1.63
C ALA A 126 8.55 -15.78 2.18
N PHE A 127 7.56 -15.30 2.94
CA PHE A 127 6.48 -16.13 3.47
C PHE A 127 5.62 -16.73 2.36
N SER A 128 5.21 -15.95 1.35
CA SER A 128 4.48 -16.44 0.18
C SER A 128 5.26 -17.53 -0.56
N SER A 129 6.57 -17.33 -0.75
CA SER A 129 7.45 -18.29 -1.39
C SER A 129 7.58 -19.58 -0.58
N ALA A 130 7.64 -19.47 0.75
CA ALA A 130 7.65 -20.62 1.65
C ALA A 130 6.31 -21.36 1.61
N CYS A 131 5.17 -20.66 1.66
CA CYS A 131 3.84 -21.26 1.54
C CYS A 131 3.66 -22.01 0.22
N TYR A 132 4.13 -21.44 -0.90
CA TYR A 132 4.08 -22.13 -2.19
C TYR A 132 4.99 -23.38 -2.19
N SER A 133 6.16 -23.34 -1.55
CA SER A 133 7.06 -24.50 -1.46
C SER A 133 6.48 -25.69 -0.69
N VAL A 134 5.50 -25.46 0.20
CA VAL A 134 4.81 -26.49 0.98
C VAL A 134 4.15 -27.52 0.06
N PHE A 135 3.67 -27.14 -1.13
CA PHE A 135 3.05 -28.05 -2.09
C PHE A 135 4.02 -29.10 -2.68
N PHE A 136 5.32 -28.89 -2.54
CA PHE A 136 6.33 -29.84 -2.96
C PHE A 136 6.80 -30.75 -1.83
N TRP A 137 6.30 -30.53 -0.60
CA TRP A 137 6.69 -31.34 0.56
C TRP A 137 6.01 -32.72 0.53
N PRO A 138 6.76 -33.83 0.60
CA PRO A 138 6.20 -35.17 0.52
C PRO A 138 5.14 -35.47 1.60
N GLY A 139 5.33 -34.90 2.79
CA GLY A 139 4.41 -35.10 3.93
C GLY A 139 3.01 -34.48 3.77
N LEU A 140 2.84 -33.49 2.87
CA LEU A 140 1.52 -32.89 2.62
C LEU A 140 0.54 -33.89 1.98
N LYS A 141 1.04 -34.82 1.21
CA LYS A 141 0.25 -35.88 0.54
C LYS A 141 -0.36 -36.88 1.53
N THR A 142 0.14 -36.93 2.75
CA THR A 142 -0.32 -37.86 3.80
C THR A 142 -1.35 -37.23 4.72
N LEU A 143 -1.67 -35.95 4.58
CA LEU A 143 -2.68 -35.29 5.38
C LEU A 143 -4.08 -35.73 4.95
N PRO A 144 -4.95 -36.23 5.89
CA PRO A 144 -6.28 -36.69 5.56
C PRO A 144 -7.25 -35.59 5.08
N ILE A 145 -6.83 -34.35 5.18
CA ILE A 145 -7.60 -33.15 4.77
C ILE A 145 -7.47 -32.89 3.26
N VAL A 146 -6.36 -33.32 2.65
CA VAL A 146 -6.16 -33.19 1.20
C VAL A 146 -6.91 -34.32 0.54
N ASP A 147 -7.94 -34.00 -0.22
CA ASP A 147 -8.74 -35.01 -0.92
C ASP A 147 -7.83 -35.80 -1.90
N GLN A 148 -7.54 -37.03 -1.50
CA GLN A 148 -6.62 -37.92 -2.22
C GLN A 148 -7.18 -38.28 -3.60
N SER A 149 -8.46 -38.14 -3.85
CA SER A 149 -9.11 -38.49 -5.11
C SER A 149 -8.64 -37.59 -6.26
N ILE A 150 -8.25 -36.36 -5.99
CA ILE A 150 -7.76 -35.40 -7.01
C ILE A 150 -6.24 -35.55 -7.22
N CYS A 151 -5.49 -35.98 -6.19
CA CYS A 151 -4.04 -36.11 -6.23
C CYS A 151 -3.53 -37.51 -6.57
N HIS A 152 -4.34 -38.58 -6.41
CA HIS A 152 -3.92 -39.97 -6.58
C HIS A 152 -4.08 -40.52 -7.98
N THR A 153 -4.83 -39.90 -8.87
CA THR A 153 -5.07 -40.43 -10.22
C THR A 153 -4.01 -40.05 -11.25
N VAL A 154 -3.11 -39.13 -10.89
CA VAL A 154 -2.01 -38.77 -11.80
C VAL A 154 -0.71 -39.17 -11.13
N ASP A 155 -0.13 -40.28 -11.57
CA ASP A 155 1.29 -40.53 -11.40
C ASP A 155 2.01 -39.33 -12.03
N ILE A 156 2.43 -38.39 -11.18
CA ILE A 156 3.12 -37.18 -11.63
C ILE A 156 4.42 -37.64 -12.30
N SER A 157 4.44 -37.62 -13.61
CA SER A 157 5.66 -37.96 -14.36
C SER A 157 6.83 -37.10 -13.88
N PRO A 158 8.06 -37.59 -13.93
CA PRO A 158 9.23 -36.80 -13.53
C PRO A 158 9.31 -35.45 -14.26
N GLU A 159 8.85 -35.40 -15.52
CA GLU A 159 8.80 -34.19 -16.35
C GLU A 159 7.80 -33.15 -15.81
N LEU A 160 6.59 -33.60 -15.41
CA LEU A 160 5.59 -32.72 -14.83
C LEU A 160 6.07 -32.17 -13.49
N ARG A 161 6.72 -33.00 -12.68
CA ARG A 161 7.32 -32.52 -11.40
C ARG A 161 8.37 -31.46 -11.64
N LEU A 162 9.26 -31.67 -12.62
CA LEU A 162 10.28 -30.69 -12.98
C LEU A 162 9.64 -29.39 -13.48
N HIS A 163 8.56 -29.50 -14.27
CA HIS A 163 7.82 -28.33 -14.75
C HIS A 163 7.23 -27.51 -13.61
N LEU A 164 6.56 -28.15 -12.64
CA LEU A 164 5.98 -27.48 -11.47
C LEU A 164 7.06 -26.85 -10.58
N GLN A 165 8.20 -27.52 -10.39
CA GLN A 165 9.33 -26.94 -9.66
C GLN A 165 9.90 -25.74 -10.41
N GLY A 166 9.99 -25.81 -11.75
CA GLY A 166 10.37 -24.66 -12.60
C GLY A 166 9.42 -23.47 -12.43
N MET A 167 8.11 -23.71 -12.35
CA MET A 167 7.12 -22.68 -12.08
C MET A 167 7.33 -22.02 -10.70
N TRP A 168 7.64 -22.81 -9.66
CA TRP A 168 7.97 -22.28 -8.34
C TRP A 168 9.24 -21.43 -8.38
N VAL A 169 10.30 -21.88 -9.03
CA VAL A 169 11.54 -21.08 -9.20
C VAL A 169 11.26 -19.77 -9.93
N ALA A 170 10.48 -19.82 -11.02
CA ALA A 170 10.07 -18.63 -11.76
C ALA A 170 9.26 -17.67 -10.87
N PHE A 171 8.36 -18.21 -10.05
CA PHE A 171 7.61 -17.42 -9.08
C PHE A 171 8.52 -16.71 -8.07
N VAL A 172 9.49 -17.42 -7.47
CA VAL A 172 10.44 -16.84 -6.51
C VAL A 172 11.25 -15.72 -7.15
N ILE A 173 11.77 -15.94 -8.35
CA ILE A 173 12.52 -14.93 -9.11
C ILE A 173 11.64 -13.70 -9.40
N THR A 174 10.43 -13.92 -9.91
CA THR A 174 9.49 -12.84 -10.24
C THR A 174 9.12 -12.05 -8.98
N THR A 175 8.85 -12.74 -7.87
CA THR A 175 8.53 -12.12 -6.58
C THR A 175 9.67 -11.24 -6.09
N PHE A 176 10.93 -11.72 -6.18
CA PHE A 176 12.11 -10.94 -5.85
C PHE A 176 12.18 -9.65 -6.67
N PHE A 177 12.07 -9.75 -8.00
CA PHE A 177 12.12 -8.57 -8.87
C PHE A 177 10.98 -7.61 -8.59
N VAL A 178 9.75 -8.09 -8.42
CA VAL A 178 8.58 -7.25 -8.12
C VAL A 178 8.80 -6.46 -6.84
N VAL A 179 9.15 -7.12 -5.74
CA VAL A 179 9.38 -6.42 -4.46
C VAL A 179 10.54 -5.44 -4.57
N PHE A 180 11.63 -5.83 -5.23
CA PHE A 180 12.77 -4.95 -5.45
C PHE A 180 12.38 -3.69 -6.22
N PHE A 181 11.71 -3.83 -7.38
CA PHE A 181 11.35 -2.67 -8.20
C PHE A 181 10.27 -1.81 -7.55
N VAL A 182 9.22 -2.43 -6.98
CA VAL A 182 8.13 -1.68 -6.34
C VAL A 182 8.66 -0.88 -5.15
N THR A 183 9.47 -1.48 -4.29
CA THR A 183 10.05 -0.77 -3.15
C THR A 183 11.00 0.35 -3.59
N ARG A 184 11.78 0.17 -4.67
CA ARG A 184 12.63 1.22 -5.25
C ARG A 184 11.81 2.37 -5.82
N ILE A 185 10.74 2.07 -6.56
CA ILE A 185 9.83 3.09 -7.09
C ILE A 185 9.19 3.89 -5.95
N GLN A 186 8.72 3.23 -4.90
CA GLN A 186 8.16 3.91 -3.73
C GLN A 186 9.15 4.85 -3.05
N GLN A 187 10.38 4.38 -2.81
CA GLN A 187 11.43 5.22 -2.23
C GLN A 187 11.70 6.46 -3.10
N ALA A 188 11.77 6.29 -4.42
CA ALA A 188 11.95 7.41 -5.34
C ALA A 188 10.76 8.39 -5.33
N LEU A 189 9.52 7.88 -5.21
CA LEU A 189 8.33 8.72 -5.11
C LEU A 189 8.28 9.51 -3.80
N VAL A 190 8.66 8.90 -2.68
CA VAL A 190 8.75 9.59 -1.37
C VAL A 190 9.78 10.70 -1.45
N ALA A 191 11.00 10.41 -1.92
CA ALA A 191 12.05 11.42 -2.08
C ALA A 191 11.61 12.60 -2.96
N ARG A 192 10.92 12.33 -4.09
CA ARG A 192 10.37 13.38 -4.96
C ARG A 192 9.29 14.23 -4.26
N ARG A 193 8.44 13.60 -3.42
CA ARG A 193 7.41 14.33 -2.66
C ARG A 193 8.04 15.28 -1.64
N GLU A 194 9.07 14.84 -0.93
CA GLU A 194 9.81 15.66 0.03
C GLU A 194 10.48 16.86 -0.65
N THR A 195 11.18 16.63 -1.78
CA THR A 195 11.79 17.72 -2.56
C THR A 195 10.75 18.73 -3.03
N ARG A 196 9.59 18.27 -3.53
CA ARG A 196 8.50 19.15 -3.95
C ARG A 196 7.90 19.95 -2.78
N ALA A 197 7.81 19.35 -1.61
CA ALA A 197 7.32 20.04 -0.41
C ALA A 197 8.27 21.16 0.00
N GLN A 198 9.58 20.89 -0.01
CA GLN A 198 10.61 21.90 0.27
C GLN A 198 10.57 23.06 -0.72
N LEU A 199 10.52 22.76 -2.04
CA LEU A 199 10.43 23.80 -3.08
C LEU A 199 9.18 24.68 -2.92
N ARG A 200 8.03 24.09 -2.57
CA ARG A 200 6.82 24.87 -2.30
C ARG A 200 6.98 25.79 -1.08
N GLU A 201 7.60 25.29 -0.02
CA GLU A 201 7.85 26.11 1.18
C GLU A 201 8.77 27.29 0.85
N GLU A 202 9.83 27.08 0.06
CA GLU A 202 10.71 28.15 -0.41
C GLU A 202 9.96 29.16 -1.30
N GLN A 203 9.11 28.69 -2.21
CA GLN A 203 8.27 29.57 -3.04
C GLN A 203 7.35 30.44 -2.16
N PHE A 204 6.67 29.87 -1.19
CA PHE A 204 5.81 30.64 -0.26
C PHE A 204 6.61 31.66 0.55
N LYS A 205 7.84 31.33 0.99
CA LYS A 205 8.71 32.30 1.68
C LYS A 205 9.09 33.45 0.76
N ASN A 206 9.48 33.15 -0.49
CA ASN A 206 9.86 34.16 -1.47
C ASN A 206 8.67 35.06 -1.86
N GLU A 207 7.47 34.51 -2.05
CA GLU A 207 6.26 35.28 -2.33
C GLU A 207 5.91 36.21 -1.16
N ARG A 208 6.04 35.75 0.09
CA ARG A 208 5.83 36.59 1.27
C ARG A 208 6.86 37.72 1.35
N LEU A 209 8.13 37.44 1.09
CA LEU A 209 9.18 38.46 1.07
C LEU A 209 8.94 39.50 -0.04
N ALA A 210 8.58 39.06 -1.24
CA ALA A 210 8.23 39.94 -2.35
C ALA A 210 7.01 40.83 -2.03
N SER A 211 5.98 40.27 -1.41
CA SER A 211 4.79 40.99 -0.97
C SER A 211 5.13 42.05 0.10
N LEU A 212 5.94 41.65 1.10
CA LEU A 212 6.41 42.60 2.13
C LEU A 212 7.28 43.73 1.51
N ALA A 213 8.16 43.41 0.57
CA ALA A 213 8.96 44.40 -0.11
C ALA A 213 8.11 45.41 -0.91
N ALA A 214 7.08 44.88 -1.62
CA ALA A 214 6.15 45.72 -2.37
C ALA A 214 5.33 46.66 -1.46
N LEU A 215 4.83 46.12 -0.34
CA LEU A 215 4.09 46.90 0.68
C LEU A 215 5.00 47.94 1.32
N SER A 216 6.25 47.61 1.65
CA SER A 216 7.22 48.52 2.21
C SER A 216 7.57 49.65 1.24
N ALA A 217 7.77 49.34 -0.03
CA ALA A 217 8.04 50.34 -1.08
C ALA A 217 6.83 51.30 -1.25
N GLY A 218 5.62 50.78 -1.27
CA GLY A 218 4.38 51.55 -1.31
C GLY A 218 4.25 52.48 -0.12
N ALA A 219 4.48 51.96 1.09
CA ALA A 219 4.40 52.75 2.33
C ALA A 219 5.43 53.88 2.36
N VAL A 220 6.68 53.63 1.93
CA VAL A 220 7.72 54.68 1.81
C VAL A 220 7.30 55.79 0.85
N HIS A 221 6.70 55.43 -0.28
CA HIS A 221 6.22 56.41 -1.24
C HIS A 221 5.07 57.23 -0.70
N GLU A 222 4.10 56.63 -0.01
CA GLU A 222 2.99 57.32 0.59
C GLU A 222 3.39 58.21 1.79
N PHE A 223 4.40 57.82 2.56
CA PHE A 223 4.93 58.66 3.65
C PHE A 223 5.87 59.77 3.14
N ALA A 224 6.57 59.60 2.06
CA ALA A 224 7.44 60.64 1.50
C ALA A 224 6.68 61.89 1.10
N THR A 225 5.47 61.78 0.57
CA THR A 225 4.63 62.90 0.16
C THR A 225 4.23 63.81 1.33
N PRO A 226 3.61 63.34 2.43
CA PRO A 226 3.27 64.20 3.54
C PRO A 226 4.50 64.73 4.30
N LEU A 227 5.59 63.95 4.36
CA LEU A 227 6.84 64.39 4.99
C LEU A 227 7.47 65.54 4.22
N SER A 228 7.47 65.49 2.89
CA SER A 228 7.98 66.61 2.06
C SER A 228 7.12 67.85 2.22
N THR A 229 5.81 67.70 2.33
CA THR A 229 4.88 68.84 2.59
C THR A 229 5.16 69.50 3.94
N ILE A 230 5.35 68.69 4.98
CA ILE A 230 5.71 69.17 6.31
C ILE A 230 7.08 69.89 6.29
N ALA A 231 8.07 69.31 5.60
CA ALA A 231 9.40 69.93 5.50
C ALA A 231 9.36 71.27 4.79
N VAL A 232 8.58 71.41 3.73
CA VAL A 232 8.38 72.70 3.03
C VAL A 232 7.68 73.72 3.92
N ALA A 233 6.60 73.31 4.59
CA ALA A 233 5.86 74.21 5.50
C ALA A 233 6.72 74.68 6.69
N ALA A 234 7.55 73.78 7.25
CA ALA A 234 8.50 74.17 8.31
C ALA A 234 9.60 75.11 7.81
N GLY A 235 10.09 74.90 6.61
CA GLY A 235 11.09 75.80 5.97
C GLY A 235 10.54 77.24 5.72
N GLU A 236 9.26 77.36 5.31
CA GLU A 236 8.59 78.65 5.13
C GLU A 236 8.38 79.37 6.44
N THR A 237 8.08 78.71 7.52
CA THR A 237 7.93 79.33 8.84
C THR A 237 9.24 79.89 9.38
N VAL A 238 10.35 79.12 9.19
CA VAL A 238 11.69 79.58 9.60
C VAL A 238 12.13 80.81 8.78
N SER A 239 11.97 80.84 7.47
CA SER A 239 12.32 81.99 6.62
C SER A 239 11.48 83.22 6.87
N ARG A 240 10.21 83.04 7.30
CA ARG A 240 9.34 84.14 7.72
C ARG A 240 9.74 84.75 9.06
N ASP A 241 10.24 83.96 9.99
CA ASP A 241 10.73 84.47 11.28
C ASP A 241 12.06 85.24 11.13
N GLU A 242 12.94 84.79 10.28
CA GLU A 242 14.20 85.50 9.95
C GLU A 242 13.95 86.85 9.25
N SER A 243 12.95 86.92 8.36
CA SER A 243 12.58 88.20 7.70
C SER A 243 11.83 89.17 8.59
N ARG A 244 11.32 88.75 9.78
CA ARG A 244 10.73 89.65 10.76
C ARG A 244 11.71 90.18 11.81
N GLN A 245 12.89 89.61 11.91
CA GLN A 245 13.97 90.06 12.80
C GLN A 245 14.95 91.04 12.18
N GLN A 246 14.84 91.34 10.88
CA GLN A 246 15.51 92.43 10.19
C GLN A 246 14.59 93.63 10.04
#